data_85ff3fc73f5465dcfb767efe4e99ea30
#
_entry.id   85ff3fc73f5465dcfb767efe4e99ea30
#
_cell.length_a   1.000
_cell.length_b   1.000
_cell.length_c   1.000
_cell.angle_alpha   90.00
_cell.angle_beta   90.00
_cell.angle_gamma   90.00
#
_symmetry.space_group_name_H-M   'P 1'
#
loop_
_entity.id
_entity.type
_entity.pdbx_description
1 polymer ?
#
loop_
_entity_poly.entity_id
_entity_poly.type
_entity_poly.pdbx_seq_one_letter_code
_entity_poly.pdbx_strand_id
1 'polypeptide(L)'
;GCRNIAIVGHRFAPRADLAHAQNAFALRLRGACGALSDAGLPYDESMVFEAGDVANGIIAGHAIAERILAARSGHGGTEFDGACCANDFAAFGVIRGLADRGLRVPQDVKVIGFDGVTSGSYTTPALSTIQVDFTQLAKFSVDMLSERIDHGTDEALPPRRAIIGYQLVDRESTAV
;
A
#
# COMPACT_ATOMS: atom_id res chain seq x y z
N GLY A 1 -4.89 -18.16 4.25
CA GLY A 1 -4.84 -17.12 3.26
C GLY A 1 -6.11 -16.30 3.22
N CYS A 2 -5.95 -14.98 3.12
CA CYS A 2 -7.08 -14.07 2.94
C CYS A 2 -7.75 -14.29 1.59
N ARG A 3 -9.07 -14.06 1.54
CA ARG A 3 -9.87 -14.19 0.31
C ARG A 3 -10.59 -12.90 -0.06
N ASN A 4 -10.91 -12.05 0.92
CA ASN A 4 -11.60 -10.79 0.75
C ASN A 4 -10.69 -9.65 1.18
N ILE A 5 -10.00 -9.03 0.23
CA ILE A 5 -8.92 -8.07 0.51
C ILE A 5 -9.37 -6.66 0.16
N ALA A 6 -9.42 -5.78 1.17
CA ALA A 6 -9.58 -4.35 0.96
C ALA A 6 -8.27 -3.75 0.44
N ILE A 7 -8.34 -2.94 -0.59
CA ILE A 7 -7.21 -2.18 -1.14
C ILE A 7 -7.36 -0.73 -0.67
N VAL A 8 -6.47 -0.29 0.20
CA VAL A 8 -6.60 0.96 0.95
C VAL A 8 -5.64 2.03 0.46
N GLY A 9 -6.14 3.25 0.28
CA GLY A 9 -5.35 4.41 -0.08
C GLY A 9 -5.09 4.57 -1.58
N HIS A 10 -5.80 3.81 -2.40
CA HIS A 10 -5.73 3.89 -3.85
C HIS A 10 -7.04 4.41 -4.43
N ARG A 11 -6.95 5.10 -5.56
CA ARG A 11 -8.10 5.38 -6.42
C ARG A 11 -8.35 4.15 -7.29
N PHE A 12 -9.62 3.73 -7.38
CA PHE A 12 -9.99 2.64 -8.27
C PHE A 12 -9.65 2.98 -9.73
N ALA A 13 -9.12 2.00 -10.44
CA ALA A 13 -8.93 2.05 -11.89
C ALA A 13 -9.19 0.67 -12.49
N PRO A 14 -9.89 0.56 -13.63
CA PRO A 14 -10.06 -0.69 -14.34
C PRO A 14 -8.71 -1.34 -14.70
N ARG A 15 -8.66 -2.67 -14.75
CA ARG A 15 -7.41 -3.40 -15.08
C ARG A 15 -6.76 -2.94 -16.39
N ALA A 16 -7.58 -2.60 -17.40
CA ALA A 16 -7.09 -2.13 -18.70
C ALA A 16 -6.29 -0.82 -18.56
N ASP A 17 -6.76 0.10 -17.71
CA ASP A 17 -6.11 1.40 -17.50
C ASP A 17 -4.80 1.25 -16.72
N LEU A 18 -4.74 0.26 -15.82
CA LEU A 18 -3.55 -0.05 -15.03
C LEU A 18 -2.39 -0.60 -15.87
N ALA A 19 -2.65 -1.12 -17.07
CA ALA A 19 -1.58 -1.57 -18.00
C ALA A 19 -0.61 -0.44 -18.35
N HIS A 20 -1.09 0.80 -18.38
CA HIS A 20 -0.32 2.01 -18.70
C HIS A 20 0.08 2.83 -17.46
N ALA A 21 -0.02 2.24 -16.26
CA ALA A 21 0.33 2.92 -15.01
C ALA A 21 1.79 3.40 -15.00
N GLN A 22 2.01 4.66 -14.64
CA GLN A 22 3.34 5.26 -14.56
C GLN A 22 3.67 5.87 -13.20
N ASN A 23 2.67 6.22 -12.41
CA ASN A 23 2.90 6.73 -11.06
C ASN A 23 2.96 5.60 -10.02
N ALA A 24 3.60 5.88 -8.89
CA ALA A 24 3.86 4.87 -7.86
C ALA A 24 2.58 4.21 -7.31
N PHE A 25 1.51 4.99 -7.10
CA PHE A 25 0.25 4.46 -6.58
C PHE A 25 -0.44 3.52 -7.58
N ALA A 26 -0.51 3.92 -8.85
CA ALA A 26 -1.11 3.08 -9.90
C ALA A 26 -0.28 1.81 -10.15
N LEU A 27 1.05 1.87 -10.02
CA LEU A 27 1.92 0.69 -10.11
C LEU A 27 1.69 -0.28 -8.94
N ARG A 28 1.52 0.22 -7.71
CA ARG A 28 1.19 -0.61 -6.54
C ARG A 28 -0.19 -1.26 -6.72
N LEU A 29 -1.19 -0.49 -7.16
CA LEU A 29 -2.53 -1.02 -7.44
C LEU A 29 -2.49 -2.10 -8.53
N ARG A 30 -1.72 -1.89 -9.61
CA ARG A 30 -1.52 -2.90 -10.64
C ARG A 30 -0.92 -4.19 -10.09
N GLY A 31 0.06 -4.07 -9.18
CA GLY A 31 0.64 -5.23 -8.51
C GLY A 31 -0.38 -5.99 -7.66
N ALA A 32 -1.20 -5.27 -6.88
CA ALA A 32 -2.28 -5.87 -6.10
C ALA A 32 -3.31 -6.58 -6.99
N CYS A 33 -3.73 -5.94 -8.09
CA CYS A 33 -4.63 -6.57 -9.07
C CYS A 33 -4.05 -7.84 -9.69
N GLY A 34 -2.75 -7.83 -9.99
CA GLY A 34 -2.05 -9.00 -10.52
C GLY A 34 -2.07 -10.15 -9.52
N ALA A 35 -1.68 -9.90 -8.28
CA ALA A 35 -1.68 -10.90 -7.21
C ALA A 35 -3.08 -11.49 -6.93
N LEU A 36 -4.13 -10.67 -6.94
CA LEU A 36 -5.51 -11.14 -6.82
C LEU A 36 -5.87 -12.05 -8.00
N SER A 37 -5.50 -11.65 -9.22
CA SER A 37 -5.75 -12.47 -10.43
C SER A 37 -5.06 -13.83 -10.36
N ASP A 38 -3.78 -13.83 -9.95
CA ASP A 38 -2.98 -15.06 -9.85
C ASP A 38 -3.54 -16.01 -8.78
N ALA A 39 -4.16 -15.44 -7.73
CA ALA A 39 -4.85 -16.17 -6.68
C ALA A 39 -6.30 -16.58 -7.04
N GLY A 40 -6.81 -16.21 -8.21
CA GLY A 40 -8.21 -16.43 -8.61
C GLY A 40 -9.23 -15.65 -7.80
N LEU A 41 -8.82 -14.52 -7.21
CA LEU A 41 -9.66 -13.66 -6.40
C LEU A 41 -10.24 -12.50 -7.24
N PRO A 42 -11.43 -11.98 -6.86
CA PRO A 42 -12.05 -10.86 -7.56
C PRO A 42 -11.26 -9.57 -7.37
N TYR A 43 -11.44 -8.65 -8.29
CA TYR A 43 -11.04 -7.26 -8.17
C TYR A 43 -12.13 -6.38 -8.77
N ASP A 44 -12.73 -5.56 -7.97
CA ASP A 44 -13.75 -4.59 -8.37
C ASP A 44 -13.68 -3.30 -7.51
N GLU A 45 -14.52 -2.33 -7.85
CA GLU A 45 -14.51 -1.01 -7.21
C GLU A 45 -14.86 -1.07 -5.71
N SER A 46 -15.70 -2.02 -5.29
CA SER A 46 -16.13 -2.15 -3.90
C SER A 46 -15.00 -2.55 -2.95
N MET A 47 -13.90 -3.09 -3.50
CA MET A 47 -12.71 -3.49 -2.74
C MET A 47 -11.70 -2.37 -2.58
N VAL A 48 -11.84 -1.25 -3.30
CA VAL A 48 -10.85 -0.16 -3.34
C VAL A 48 -11.37 1.05 -2.57
N PHE A 49 -10.61 1.44 -1.55
CA PHE A 49 -10.95 2.53 -0.64
C PHE A 49 -9.98 3.69 -0.81
N GLU A 50 -10.44 4.71 -1.50
CA GLU A 50 -9.64 5.93 -1.75
C GLU A 50 -9.49 6.76 -0.48
N ALA A 51 -8.28 7.29 -0.27
CA ALA A 51 -7.96 8.15 0.87
C ALA A 51 -8.60 9.55 0.79
N GLY A 52 -9.11 9.95 -0.39
CA GLY A 52 -9.61 11.30 -0.64
C GLY A 52 -8.50 12.35 -0.52
N ASP A 53 -8.89 13.59 -0.26
CA ASP A 53 -7.97 14.74 -0.12
C ASP A 53 -7.25 14.80 1.26
N VAL A 54 -7.31 13.73 2.03
CA VAL A 54 -6.71 13.70 3.37
C VAL A 54 -5.20 13.50 3.23
N ALA A 55 -4.45 14.58 3.41
CA ALA A 55 -2.98 14.59 3.32
C ALA A 55 -2.29 13.69 4.37
N ASN A 56 -2.98 13.37 5.47
CA ASN A 56 -2.45 12.52 6.53
C ASN A 56 -2.92 11.08 6.34
N GLY A 57 -2.02 10.20 5.92
CA GLY A 57 -2.31 8.79 5.67
C GLY A 57 -2.91 8.05 6.88
N ILE A 58 -2.55 8.41 8.11
CA ILE A 58 -3.11 7.80 9.33
C ILE A 58 -4.59 8.14 9.47
N ILE A 59 -4.96 9.42 9.33
CA ILE A 59 -6.35 9.87 9.43
C ILE A 59 -7.19 9.24 8.32
N ALA A 60 -6.66 9.22 7.10
CA ALA A 60 -7.32 8.58 5.96
C ALA A 60 -7.54 7.08 6.20
N GLY A 61 -6.53 6.36 6.65
CA GLY A 61 -6.63 4.94 6.97
C GLY A 61 -7.67 4.64 8.06
N HIS A 62 -7.73 5.48 9.10
CA HIS A 62 -8.74 5.35 10.15
C HIS A 62 -10.17 5.53 9.60
N ALA A 63 -10.41 6.59 8.81
CA ALA A 63 -11.71 6.82 8.19
C ALA A 63 -12.09 5.71 7.18
N ILE A 64 -11.11 5.12 6.50
CA ILE A 64 -11.34 3.99 5.60
C ILE A 64 -11.73 2.74 6.39
N ALA A 65 -11.15 2.49 7.56
CA ALA A 65 -11.55 1.37 8.40
C ALA A 65 -13.05 1.43 8.74
N GLU A 66 -13.60 2.61 9.02
CA GLU A 66 -15.04 2.80 9.21
C GLU A 66 -15.86 2.42 7.96
N ARG A 67 -15.38 2.78 6.77
CA ARG A 67 -16.03 2.43 5.50
C ARG A 67 -15.97 0.92 5.20
N ILE A 68 -14.84 0.28 5.49
CA ILE A 68 -14.69 -1.19 5.37
C ILE A 68 -15.71 -1.89 6.28
N LEU A 69 -15.88 -1.41 7.49
CA LEU A 69 -16.83 -1.96 8.46
C LEU A 69 -18.28 -1.69 8.08
N ALA A 70 -18.58 -0.52 7.54
CA ALA A 70 -19.91 -0.19 7.04
C ALA A 70 -20.30 -1.06 5.82
N ALA A 71 -19.37 -1.33 4.92
CA ALA A 71 -19.56 -2.24 3.80
C ALA A 71 -19.86 -3.69 4.26
N ARG A 72 -19.26 -4.10 5.39
CA ARG A 72 -19.47 -5.39 6.04
C ARG A 72 -20.92 -5.56 6.57
N SER A 73 -21.56 -4.49 6.99
CA SER A 73 -22.89 -4.50 7.62
C SER A 73 -24.05 -4.50 6.64
N GLY A 74 -23.80 -4.27 5.34
CA GLY A 74 -24.81 -4.07 4.31
C GLY A 74 -24.97 -5.29 3.39
N HIS A 75 -26.08 -6.02 3.51
CA HIS A 75 -26.66 -6.90 2.48
C HIS A 75 -25.74 -7.95 1.86
N GLY A 76 -25.29 -8.92 2.66
CA GLY A 76 -24.54 -10.08 2.16
C GLY A 76 -23.11 -9.72 1.69
N GLY A 77 -22.60 -8.61 2.16
CA GLY A 77 -21.26 -8.11 1.84
C GLY A 77 -20.18 -9.07 2.24
N THR A 78 -19.17 -9.16 1.42
CA THR A 78 -17.94 -9.91 1.68
C THR A 78 -17.26 -9.39 2.95
N GLU A 79 -17.04 -10.26 3.92
CA GLU A 79 -16.26 -9.91 5.09
C GLU A 79 -14.80 -9.78 4.67
N PHE A 80 -14.22 -8.56 4.74
CA PHE A 80 -12.81 -8.37 4.48
C PHE A 80 -11.98 -9.06 5.57
N ASP A 81 -11.10 -9.96 5.16
CA ASP A 81 -10.18 -10.69 6.02
C ASP A 81 -8.73 -10.21 5.85
N GLY A 82 -8.49 -9.27 4.92
CA GLY A 82 -7.22 -8.63 4.70
C GLY A 82 -7.34 -7.20 4.23
N ALA A 83 -6.33 -6.38 4.53
CA ALA A 83 -6.17 -5.02 4.02
C ALA A 83 -4.76 -4.81 3.47
N CYS A 84 -4.67 -4.47 2.19
CA CYS A 84 -3.44 -4.08 1.51
C CYS A 84 -3.41 -2.57 1.40
N CYS A 85 -2.52 -1.92 2.15
CA CYS A 85 -2.47 -0.47 2.25
C CYS A 85 -1.41 0.13 1.31
N ALA A 86 -1.72 1.28 0.73
CA ALA A 86 -0.83 2.00 -0.18
C ALA A 86 0.50 2.40 0.46
N ASN A 87 0.51 2.63 1.78
CA ASN A 87 1.69 2.93 2.58
C ASN A 87 1.48 2.53 4.06
N ASP A 88 2.56 2.59 4.85
CA ASP A 88 2.54 2.21 6.27
C ASP A 88 1.68 3.17 7.11
N PHE A 89 1.62 4.45 6.78
CA PHE A 89 0.79 5.40 7.54
C PHE A 89 -0.71 5.11 7.37
N ALA A 90 -1.15 4.74 6.16
CA ALA A 90 -2.52 4.28 5.95
C ALA A 90 -2.80 2.99 6.74
N ALA A 91 -1.84 2.06 6.77
CA ALA A 91 -1.96 0.82 7.55
C ALA A 91 -2.10 1.08 9.05
N PHE A 92 -1.35 2.04 9.62
CA PHE A 92 -1.50 2.44 11.03
C PHE A 92 -2.91 2.94 11.33
N GLY A 93 -3.45 3.76 10.44
CA GLY A 93 -4.83 4.26 10.54
C GLY A 93 -5.86 3.13 10.48
N VAL A 94 -5.70 2.19 9.56
CA VAL A 94 -6.58 1.01 9.44
C VAL A 94 -6.53 0.17 10.71
N ILE A 95 -5.34 -0.17 11.21
CA ILE A 95 -5.17 -0.95 12.45
C ILE A 95 -5.88 -0.25 13.62
N ARG A 96 -5.70 1.07 13.75
CA ARG A 96 -6.35 1.83 14.80
C ARG A 96 -7.87 1.83 14.67
N GLY A 97 -8.41 2.09 13.48
CA GLY A 97 -9.85 2.11 13.23
C GLY A 97 -10.51 0.74 13.44
N LEU A 98 -9.83 -0.36 13.09
CA LEU A 98 -10.29 -1.71 13.41
C LEU A 98 -10.33 -1.96 14.91
N ALA A 99 -9.29 -1.56 15.64
CA ALA A 99 -9.20 -1.70 17.09
C ALA A 99 -10.29 -0.91 17.82
N ASP A 100 -10.62 0.31 17.37
CA ASP A 100 -11.70 1.14 17.93
C ASP A 100 -13.08 0.48 17.82
N ARG A 101 -13.22 -0.48 16.91
CA ARG A 101 -14.43 -1.30 16.73
C ARG A 101 -14.32 -2.71 17.28
N GLY A 102 -13.28 -2.98 18.08
CA GLY A 102 -13.06 -4.25 18.76
C GLY A 102 -12.59 -5.39 17.84
N LEU A 103 -12.14 -5.07 16.61
CA LEU A 103 -11.54 -6.05 15.71
C LEU A 103 -10.03 -6.17 15.95
N ARG A 104 -9.56 -7.40 15.89
CA ARG A 104 -8.17 -7.74 16.19
C ARG A 104 -7.38 -7.94 14.91
N VAL A 105 -6.20 -7.37 14.88
CA VAL A 105 -5.21 -7.62 13.84
C VAL A 105 -4.11 -8.50 14.46
N PRO A 106 -3.78 -9.65 13.90
CA PRO A 106 -4.19 -10.21 12.59
C PRO A 106 -5.39 -11.17 12.65
N GLN A 107 -6.01 -11.43 13.80
CA GLN A 107 -6.95 -12.54 13.99
C GLN A 107 -8.23 -12.38 13.19
N ASP A 108 -8.78 -11.16 13.14
CA ASP A 108 -10.02 -10.86 12.43
C ASP A 108 -9.75 -10.26 11.04
N VAL A 109 -8.70 -9.41 10.91
CA VAL A 109 -8.25 -8.81 9.65
C VAL A 109 -6.74 -8.74 9.64
N LYS A 110 -6.09 -9.25 8.59
CA LYS A 110 -4.65 -9.08 8.37
C LYS A 110 -4.37 -7.76 7.67
N VAL A 111 -3.32 -7.06 8.09
CA VAL A 111 -2.99 -5.74 7.50
C VAL A 111 -1.54 -5.73 7.06
N ILE A 112 -1.30 -5.31 5.81
CA ILE A 112 0.02 -5.08 5.28
C ILE A 112 0.17 -3.65 4.77
N GLY A 113 1.31 -3.02 5.05
CA GLY A 113 1.70 -1.70 4.57
C GLY A 113 2.68 -1.74 3.40
N PHE A 114 3.21 -0.58 3.09
CA PHE A 114 4.27 -0.36 2.12
C PHE A 114 5.12 0.83 2.59
N ASP A 115 6.39 0.83 2.36
CA ASP A 115 7.50 1.74 2.57
C ASP A 115 8.54 1.20 3.57
N GLY A 116 8.13 0.50 4.64
CA GLY A 116 9.04 -0.03 5.64
C GLY A 116 9.50 1.01 6.66
N VAL A 117 8.60 1.92 7.07
CA VAL A 117 8.97 2.94 8.07
C VAL A 117 9.28 2.30 9.43
N THR A 118 10.30 2.80 10.10
CA THR A 118 10.79 2.26 11.39
C THR A 118 9.68 2.17 12.44
N SER A 119 8.75 3.12 12.47
CA SER A 119 7.61 3.13 13.40
C SER A 119 6.76 1.86 13.34
N GLY A 120 6.71 1.19 12.19
CA GLY A 120 5.95 -0.06 12.02
C GLY A 120 6.45 -1.22 12.89
N SER A 121 7.71 -1.19 13.34
CA SER A 121 8.26 -2.18 14.26
C SER A 121 7.82 -1.96 15.71
N TYR A 122 7.29 -0.80 16.02
CA TYR A 122 6.90 -0.38 17.38
C TYR A 122 5.40 -0.23 17.57
N THR A 123 4.60 -0.53 16.54
CA THR A 123 3.13 -0.61 16.67
C THR A 123 2.70 -1.91 17.34
N THR A 124 1.47 -1.95 17.82
CA THR A 124 0.84 -3.16 18.36
C THR A 124 -0.46 -3.40 17.59
N PRO A 125 -0.51 -4.43 16.74
CA PRO A 125 0.58 -5.36 16.36
C PRO A 125 1.68 -4.66 15.54
N ALA A 126 2.90 -5.22 15.53
CA ALA A 126 3.98 -4.77 14.67
C ALA A 126 3.59 -4.98 13.19
N LEU A 127 3.77 -3.94 12.35
CA LEU A 127 3.27 -3.90 10.98
C LEU A 127 4.16 -4.67 10.01
N SER A 128 3.59 -5.64 9.33
CA SER A 128 4.16 -6.25 8.11
C SER A 128 4.12 -5.26 6.97
N THR A 129 5.18 -5.19 6.17
CA THR A 129 5.31 -4.17 5.13
C THR A 129 6.22 -4.60 3.99
N ILE A 130 6.05 -3.97 2.84
CA ILE A 130 7.06 -4.00 1.79
C ILE A 130 8.08 -2.89 2.10
N GLN A 131 9.25 -3.28 2.55
CA GLN A 131 10.33 -2.34 2.86
C GLN A 131 11.09 -1.97 1.59
N VAL A 132 11.26 -0.66 1.36
CA VAL A 132 12.06 -0.10 0.28
C VAL A 132 13.42 0.30 0.83
N ASP A 133 14.50 0.06 0.09
CA ASP A 133 15.84 0.54 0.46
C ASP A 133 15.97 2.05 0.16
N PHE A 134 15.53 2.87 1.11
CA PHE A 134 15.61 4.33 0.99
C PHE A 134 17.05 4.85 0.95
N THR A 135 18.01 4.14 1.53
CA THR A 135 19.43 4.53 1.46
C THR A 135 19.95 4.38 0.03
N GLN A 136 19.62 3.27 -0.62
CA GLN A 136 19.98 3.05 -2.02
C GLN A 136 19.22 4.02 -2.93
N LEU A 137 17.93 4.28 -2.66
CA LEU A 137 17.11 5.25 -3.42
C LEU A 137 17.75 6.65 -3.35
N ALA A 138 18.08 7.13 -2.16
CA ALA A 138 18.72 8.43 -1.96
C ALA A 138 20.05 8.51 -2.68
N LYS A 139 20.92 7.48 -2.52
CA LYS A 139 22.21 7.43 -3.18
C LYS A 139 22.09 7.53 -4.70
N PHE A 140 21.28 6.71 -5.33
CA PHE A 140 21.09 6.75 -6.79
C PHE A 140 20.49 8.06 -7.26
N SER A 141 19.58 8.65 -6.50
CA SER A 141 18.98 9.95 -6.85
C SER A 141 20.02 11.05 -6.87
N VAL A 142 20.88 11.11 -5.86
CA VAL A 142 21.97 12.10 -5.76
C VAL A 142 23.01 11.86 -6.85
N ASP A 143 23.46 10.61 -7.04
CA ASP A 143 24.47 10.26 -8.06
C ASP A 143 23.97 10.67 -9.48
N MET A 144 22.71 10.35 -9.82
CA MET A 144 22.14 10.69 -11.12
C MET A 144 21.94 12.20 -11.31
N LEU A 145 21.65 12.94 -10.23
CA LEU A 145 21.54 14.40 -10.28
C LEU A 145 22.91 15.06 -10.45
N SER A 146 23.91 14.62 -9.67
CA SER A 146 25.27 15.13 -9.75
C SER A 146 25.87 14.94 -11.15
N GLU A 147 25.69 13.77 -11.74
CA GLU A 147 26.13 13.47 -13.10
C GLU A 147 25.52 14.45 -14.13
N ARG A 148 24.24 14.81 -13.98
CA ARG A 148 23.59 15.80 -14.86
C ARG A 148 24.10 17.22 -14.66
N ILE A 149 24.42 17.59 -13.43
CA ILE A 149 24.99 18.90 -13.09
C ILE A 149 26.40 19.03 -13.69
N ASP A 150 27.22 17.99 -13.53
CA ASP A 150 28.61 17.99 -13.99
C ASP A 150 28.74 18.05 -15.52
N HIS A 151 27.80 17.46 -16.26
CA HIS A 151 27.77 17.49 -17.73
C HIS A 151 27.20 18.79 -18.33
N GLY A 152 26.62 19.68 -17.50
CA GLY A 152 26.05 20.95 -17.95
C GLY A 152 24.83 20.81 -18.86
N THR A 153 24.40 21.94 -19.44
CA THR A 153 23.18 22.00 -20.27
C THR A 153 23.42 21.67 -21.76
N ASP A 154 24.66 21.53 -22.17
CA ASP A 154 25.01 21.44 -23.61
C ASP A 154 24.95 20.00 -24.18
N GLU A 155 24.95 18.97 -23.33
CA GLU A 155 24.72 17.58 -23.76
C GLU A 155 23.47 17.02 -23.09
N ALA A 156 22.47 16.68 -23.90
CA ALA A 156 21.27 16.00 -23.44
C ALA A 156 21.61 14.54 -23.04
N LEU A 157 21.98 14.32 -21.78
CA LEU A 157 22.13 12.96 -21.27
C LEU A 157 20.81 12.19 -21.44
N PRO A 158 20.87 10.94 -21.93
CA PRO A 158 19.67 10.13 -22.09
C PRO A 158 18.98 9.92 -20.71
N PRO A 159 17.65 9.77 -20.67
CA PRO A 159 16.95 9.47 -19.43
C PRO A 159 17.41 8.13 -18.88
N ARG A 160 17.76 8.12 -17.59
CA ARG A 160 18.16 6.90 -16.88
C ARG A 160 17.05 6.46 -15.94
N ARG A 161 16.90 5.16 -15.80
CA ARG A 161 15.96 4.54 -14.87
C ARG A 161 16.71 3.56 -13.99
N ALA A 162 16.55 3.69 -12.68
CA ALA A 162 17.01 2.71 -11.70
C ALA A 162 15.81 2.06 -11.02
N ILE A 163 15.90 0.75 -10.79
CA ILE A 163 14.92 0.00 -10.01
C ILE A 163 15.60 -0.33 -8.68
N ILE A 164 15.00 0.15 -7.59
CA ILE A 164 15.49 -0.08 -6.24
C ILE A 164 14.92 -1.38 -5.72
N GLY A 165 15.72 -2.14 -4.98
CA GLY A 165 15.31 -3.37 -4.33
C GLY A 165 14.26 -3.16 -3.25
N TYR A 166 13.49 -4.20 -2.98
CA TYR A 166 12.50 -4.23 -1.91
C TYR A 166 12.56 -5.57 -1.18
N GLN A 167 12.03 -5.60 0.02
CA GLN A 167 11.92 -6.80 0.84
C GLN A 167 10.55 -6.88 1.51
N LEU A 168 9.92 -8.06 1.49
CA LEU A 168 8.78 -8.33 2.34
C LEU A 168 9.29 -8.54 3.78
N VAL A 169 8.81 -7.70 4.69
CA VAL A 169 9.08 -7.81 6.13
C VAL A 169 7.82 -8.31 6.80
N ASP A 170 7.80 -9.57 7.14
CA ASP A 170 6.69 -10.23 7.82
C ASP A 170 6.78 -9.98 9.33
N ARG A 171 5.67 -9.51 9.94
CA ARG A 171 5.55 -9.19 11.36
C ARG A 171 4.18 -9.65 11.88
N GLU A 172 3.80 -9.16 13.07
CA GLU A 172 2.59 -9.59 13.79
C GLU A 172 1.29 -9.31 13.01
N SER A 173 1.21 -8.22 12.23
CA SER A 173 -0.04 -7.80 11.58
C SER A 173 -0.53 -8.72 10.46
N THR A 174 0.29 -9.69 10.03
CA THR A 174 -0.06 -10.75 9.07
C THR A 174 0.20 -12.16 9.60
N ALA A 175 0.69 -12.30 10.82
CA ALA A 175 0.99 -13.60 11.43
C ALA A 175 -0.23 -14.56 11.41
N VAL A 176 0.04 -15.87 11.43
CA VAL A 176 -0.99 -16.93 11.40
C VAL A 176 -1.15 -17.48 12.80
#